data_4874e8009239dabbae296adac6697563
#
_entry.id   4874e8009239dabbae296adac6697563
#
_cell.length_a   1.000
_cell.length_b   1.000
_cell.length_c   1.000
_cell.angle_alpha   90.00
_cell.angle_beta   90.00
_cell.angle_gamma   90.00
#
_symmetry.space_group_name_H-M   'P 1'
#
loop_
_entity.id
_entity.type
_entity.pdbx_description
1 polymer ?
#
loop_
_entity_poly.entity_id
_entity_poly.type
_entity_poly.pdbx_seq_one_letter_code
_entity_poly.pdbx_strand_id
1 'polypeptide(L)'
;MNIVIFGATGATGRCLVEQALDQGYDITAFARNPAGVTVQHVRLSIVRGDVLQKASVQDAVANQDAVLCTIGGHDRLRVALSGHPRTPGLCTIGTRNILDAMKTCGVSRLICLSAWGIDDSKGRVPVIFRNVIFPLLMKEEYEDKEAQEQLIVQSNLDWTIVRPARLTNGPRTGNYRMKSSLEFSLRSSISRADVADCMLKQLTDRTFQHKCLELSY
;
A
#
# COMPACT_ATOMS: atom_id res chain seq x y z
N MET A 1 -9.95 16.62 5.49
CA MET A 1 -9.27 15.44 6.08
C MET A 1 -7.85 15.45 5.55
N ASN A 2 -6.87 15.42 6.46
CA ASN A 2 -5.44 15.45 6.16
C ASN A 2 -4.92 14.01 6.06
N ILE A 3 -4.31 13.64 4.94
CA ILE A 3 -3.90 12.26 4.68
C ILE A 3 -2.44 12.23 4.24
N VAL A 4 -1.61 11.45 4.93
CA VAL A 4 -0.27 11.17 4.43
C VAL A 4 -0.25 9.89 3.58
N ILE A 5 0.42 9.96 2.44
CA ILE A 5 0.57 8.82 1.52
C ILE A 5 2.05 8.42 1.45
N PHE A 6 2.37 7.27 2.02
CA PHE A 6 3.67 6.61 1.87
C PHE A 6 3.70 5.79 0.58
N GLY A 7 4.74 5.95 -0.21
CA GLY A 7 4.83 5.36 -1.54
C GLY A 7 4.17 6.18 -2.65
N ALA A 8 3.96 7.49 -2.44
CA ALA A 8 3.28 8.42 -3.34
C ALA A 8 3.84 8.48 -4.76
N THR A 9 5.13 8.17 -4.97
CA THR A 9 5.78 8.13 -6.30
C THR A 9 5.63 6.80 -7.02
N GLY A 10 5.12 5.76 -6.33
CA GLY A 10 4.81 4.47 -6.94
C GLY A 10 3.60 4.53 -7.86
N ALA A 11 3.41 3.53 -8.72
CA ALA A 11 2.31 3.55 -9.70
C ALA A 11 0.92 3.60 -9.05
N THR A 12 0.69 2.86 -7.95
CA THR A 12 -0.57 2.96 -7.18
C THR A 12 -0.64 4.24 -6.35
N GLY A 13 0.49 4.66 -5.76
CA GLY A 13 0.57 5.88 -4.98
C GLY A 13 0.23 7.13 -5.77
N ARG A 14 0.64 7.22 -7.04
CA ARG A 14 0.24 8.33 -7.94
C ARG A 14 -1.26 8.36 -8.16
N CYS A 15 -1.89 7.22 -8.45
CA CYS A 15 -3.34 7.14 -8.57
C CYS A 15 -4.06 7.57 -7.27
N LEU A 16 -3.48 7.23 -6.10
CA LEU A 16 -4.01 7.66 -4.81
C LEU A 16 -3.93 9.18 -4.64
N VAL A 17 -2.76 9.78 -4.92
CA VAL A 17 -2.58 11.24 -4.81
C VAL A 17 -3.58 11.96 -5.70
N GLU A 18 -3.66 11.60 -6.98
CA GLU A 18 -4.57 12.23 -7.94
C GLU A 18 -6.03 12.12 -7.48
N GLN A 19 -6.51 10.91 -7.20
CA GLN A 19 -7.90 10.67 -6.83
C GLN A 19 -8.26 11.27 -5.46
N ALA A 20 -7.33 11.31 -4.51
CA ALA A 20 -7.56 11.93 -3.22
C ALA A 20 -7.71 13.46 -3.33
N LEU A 21 -6.90 14.10 -4.17
CA LEU A 21 -7.03 15.52 -4.48
C LEU A 21 -8.35 15.84 -5.18
N ASP A 22 -8.77 15.02 -6.16
CA ASP A 22 -10.07 15.15 -6.84
C ASP A 22 -11.25 15.04 -5.87
N GLN A 23 -11.11 14.24 -4.79
CA GLN A 23 -12.11 14.10 -3.73
C GLN A 23 -12.02 15.20 -2.67
N GLY A 24 -11.09 16.16 -2.81
CA GLY A 24 -10.96 17.31 -1.94
C GLY A 24 -10.24 17.07 -0.63
N TYR A 25 -9.46 16.00 -0.50
CA TYR A 25 -8.59 15.76 0.65
C TYR A 25 -7.33 16.65 0.61
N ASP A 26 -6.78 16.95 1.78
CA ASP A 26 -5.48 17.60 1.92
C ASP A 26 -4.42 16.50 2.03
N ILE A 27 -3.47 16.48 1.08
CA ILE A 27 -2.55 15.35 0.90
C ILE A 27 -1.12 15.75 1.26
N THR A 28 -0.49 14.93 2.09
CA THR A 28 0.95 14.91 2.31
C THR A 28 1.56 13.74 1.56
N ALA A 29 2.20 14.02 0.42
CA ALA A 29 2.92 13.00 -0.36
C ALA A 29 4.33 12.81 0.22
N PHE A 30 4.59 11.67 0.86
CA PHE A 30 5.91 11.35 1.39
C PHE A 30 6.77 10.64 0.34
N ALA A 31 7.91 11.21 0.00
CA ALA A 31 8.77 10.70 -1.07
C ALA A 31 10.26 10.90 -0.80
N ARG A 32 11.08 9.90 -1.14
CA ARG A 32 12.56 10.02 -1.14
C ARG A 32 13.05 11.03 -2.16
N ASN A 33 12.41 11.03 -3.33
CA ASN A 33 12.67 11.99 -4.39
C ASN A 33 11.38 12.77 -4.71
N PRO A 34 11.25 14.01 -4.23
CA PRO A 34 10.08 14.87 -4.48
C PRO A 34 9.76 15.09 -5.96
N ALA A 35 10.77 15.12 -6.83
CA ALA A 35 10.58 15.29 -8.28
C ALA A 35 9.78 14.14 -8.93
N GLY A 36 9.63 13.01 -8.24
CA GLY A 36 8.77 11.91 -8.67
C GLY A 36 7.28 12.17 -8.50
N VAL A 37 6.88 13.20 -7.77
CA VAL A 37 5.50 13.67 -7.63
C VAL A 37 5.27 14.79 -8.64
N THR A 38 4.60 14.48 -9.74
CA THR A 38 4.46 15.41 -10.89
C THR A 38 3.19 16.27 -10.83
N VAL A 39 2.25 15.94 -9.95
CA VAL A 39 1.01 16.68 -9.75
C VAL A 39 1.30 17.97 -8.97
N GLN A 40 0.67 19.07 -9.37
CA GLN A 40 0.67 20.35 -8.64
C GLN A 40 -0.77 20.69 -8.23
N HIS A 41 -0.99 20.89 -6.93
CA HIS A 41 -2.31 21.22 -6.41
C HIS A 41 -2.20 22.00 -5.09
N VAL A 42 -3.12 22.91 -4.81
CA VAL A 42 -3.12 23.75 -3.59
C VAL A 42 -3.26 22.93 -2.30
N ARG A 43 -3.86 21.75 -2.37
CA ARG A 43 -4.05 20.80 -1.25
C ARG A 43 -2.99 19.70 -1.22
N LEU A 44 -1.89 19.84 -1.97
CA LEU A 44 -0.81 18.88 -1.99
C LEU A 44 0.43 19.47 -1.35
N SER A 45 0.89 18.86 -0.28
CA SER A 45 2.19 19.08 0.32
C SER A 45 3.11 17.90 0.00
N ILE A 46 4.36 18.18 -0.36
CA ILE A 46 5.35 17.15 -0.64
C ILE A 46 6.42 17.18 0.45
N VAL A 47 6.53 16.09 1.19
CA VAL A 47 7.53 15.93 2.25
C VAL A 47 8.63 15.00 1.76
N ARG A 48 9.88 15.50 1.76
CA ARG A 48 11.05 14.68 1.46
C ARG A 48 11.44 13.86 2.69
N GLY A 49 11.55 12.54 2.53
CA GLY A 49 12.02 11.67 3.60
C GLY A 49 12.20 10.23 3.15
N ASP A 50 12.83 9.44 3.99
CA ASP A 50 12.97 7.99 3.79
C ASP A 50 12.15 7.27 4.88
N VAL A 51 11.33 6.32 4.47
CA VAL A 51 10.49 5.51 5.38
C VAL A 51 11.33 4.69 6.37
N LEU A 52 12.60 4.48 6.08
CA LEU A 52 13.56 3.83 6.98
C LEU A 52 14.08 4.76 8.10
N GLN A 53 13.82 6.06 8.03
CA GLN A 53 14.25 7.06 9.00
C GLN A 53 13.06 7.49 9.87
N LYS A 54 13.07 7.09 11.16
CA LYS A 54 11.96 7.35 12.09
C LYS A 54 11.57 8.83 12.18
N ALA A 55 12.55 9.73 12.28
CA ALA A 55 12.28 11.16 12.42
C ALA A 55 11.48 11.71 11.25
N SER A 56 11.90 11.44 10.01
CA SER A 56 11.19 11.91 8.82
C SER A 56 9.79 11.33 8.67
N VAL A 57 9.57 10.09 9.14
CA VAL A 57 8.25 9.46 9.16
C VAL A 57 7.35 10.12 10.20
N GLN A 58 7.88 10.41 11.40
CA GLN A 58 7.13 11.06 12.45
C GLN A 58 6.68 12.47 12.05
N ASP A 59 7.57 13.25 11.44
CA ASP A 59 7.25 14.58 10.92
C ASP A 59 6.12 14.54 9.87
N ALA A 60 6.13 13.51 9.00
CA ALA A 60 5.11 13.35 7.96
C ALA A 60 3.75 12.89 8.51
N VAL A 61 3.73 12.13 9.61
CA VAL A 61 2.49 11.63 10.24
C VAL A 61 1.87 12.68 11.17
N ALA A 62 2.64 13.65 11.66
CA ALA A 62 2.14 14.68 12.55
C ALA A 62 0.98 15.47 11.89
N ASN A 63 -0.09 15.69 12.66
CA ASN A 63 -1.30 16.42 12.22
C ASN A 63 -2.07 15.77 11.05
N GLN A 64 -1.90 14.47 10.83
CA GLN A 64 -2.69 13.72 9.87
C GLN A 64 -3.91 13.05 10.53
N ASP A 65 -4.98 12.87 9.75
CA ASP A 65 -6.17 12.13 10.17
C ASP A 65 -6.06 10.64 9.83
N ALA A 66 -5.33 10.31 8.75
CA ALA A 66 -5.14 8.94 8.28
C ALA A 66 -3.81 8.74 7.55
N VAL A 67 -3.37 7.49 7.51
CA VAL A 67 -2.20 7.04 6.76
C VAL A 67 -2.63 6.07 5.65
N LEU A 68 -2.24 6.35 4.42
CA LEU A 68 -2.30 5.41 3.29
C LEU A 68 -0.88 4.92 2.97
N CYS A 69 -0.68 3.60 3.01
CA CYS A 69 0.63 2.99 2.79
C CYS A 69 0.61 2.12 1.54
N THR A 70 1.38 2.53 0.53
CA THR A 70 1.60 1.76 -0.71
C THR A 70 3.08 1.42 -0.92
N ILE A 71 3.87 1.41 0.17
CA ILE A 71 5.25 0.97 0.08
C ILE A 71 5.31 -0.48 -0.35
N GLY A 72 6.22 -0.80 -1.27
CA GLY A 72 6.40 -2.15 -1.79
C GLY A 72 7.77 -2.31 -2.40
N GLY A 73 8.24 -3.55 -2.43
CA GLY A 73 9.43 -3.92 -3.18
C GLY A 73 9.18 -3.72 -4.67
N HIS A 74 10.21 -3.41 -5.41
CA HIS A 74 10.16 -3.47 -6.87
C HIS A 74 10.33 -4.93 -7.28
N ASP A 75 9.48 -5.37 -8.21
CA ASP A 75 9.62 -6.65 -8.88
C ASP A 75 11.08 -6.83 -9.39
N ARG A 76 11.63 -8.05 -9.31
CA ARG A 76 13.02 -8.36 -9.69
C ARG A 76 13.38 -7.86 -11.09
N LEU A 77 12.44 -7.98 -12.02
CA LEU A 77 12.64 -7.54 -13.41
C LEU A 77 12.77 -6.01 -13.47
N ARG A 78 11.96 -5.30 -12.72
CA ARG A 78 12.00 -3.83 -12.66
C ARG A 78 13.26 -3.32 -11.97
N VAL A 79 13.73 -4.00 -10.91
CA VAL A 79 15.02 -3.73 -10.26
C VAL A 79 16.18 -3.96 -11.23
N ALA A 80 16.18 -5.08 -11.95
CA ALA A 80 17.20 -5.40 -12.93
C ALA A 80 17.26 -4.37 -14.07
N LEU A 81 16.10 -3.86 -14.50
CA LEU A 81 16.00 -2.87 -15.58
C LEU A 81 16.28 -1.42 -15.13
N SER A 82 15.98 -1.09 -13.87
CA SER A 82 16.12 0.28 -13.35
C SER A 82 17.46 0.57 -12.66
N GLY A 83 18.25 -0.46 -12.41
CA GLY A 83 19.52 -0.34 -11.68
C GLY A 83 19.40 0.08 -10.21
N HIS A 84 18.18 0.19 -9.67
CA HIS A 84 17.99 0.55 -8.28
C HIS A 84 18.10 -0.69 -7.38
N PRO A 85 19.02 -0.69 -6.39
CA PRO A 85 19.15 -1.83 -5.50
C PRO A 85 17.89 -2.06 -4.70
N ARG A 86 17.59 -3.33 -4.43
CA ARG A 86 16.55 -3.71 -3.47
C ARG A 86 16.94 -3.26 -2.08
N THR A 87 15.97 -2.85 -1.32
CA THR A 87 16.13 -2.62 0.12
C THR A 87 15.43 -3.77 0.84
N PRO A 88 16.17 -4.78 1.35
CA PRO A 88 15.58 -5.87 2.12
C PRO A 88 14.82 -5.32 3.33
N GLY A 89 13.65 -5.87 3.62
CA GLY A 89 12.85 -5.47 4.78
C GLY A 89 12.23 -4.07 4.66
N LEU A 90 12.16 -3.49 3.47
CA LEU A 90 11.60 -2.15 3.25
C LEU A 90 10.17 -2.04 3.78
N CYS A 91 9.32 -3.04 3.49
CA CYS A 91 7.93 -3.03 3.95
C CYS A 91 7.86 -3.20 5.46
N THR A 92 8.60 -4.14 6.02
CA THR A 92 8.63 -4.44 7.46
C THR A 92 9.16 -3.24 8.26
N ILE A 93 10.35 -2.73 7.92
CA ILE A 93 10.99 -1.63 8.67
C ILE A 93 10.20 -0.34 8.49
N GLY A 94 9.81 -0.03 7.25
CA GLY A 94 9.01 1.16 6.95
C GLY A 94 7.68 1.16 7.68
N THR A 95 6.99 0.03 7.70
CA THR A 95 5.71 -0.08 8.41
C THR A 95 5.89 0.04 9.92
N ARG A 96 6.92 -0.55 10.51
CA ARG A 96 7.23 -0.37 11.93
C ARG A 96 7.41 1.12 12.26
N ASN A 97 8.17 1.86 11.47
CA ASN A 97 8.37 3.29 11.67
C ASN A 97 7.06 4.07 11.53
N ILE A 98 6.19 3.70 10.58
CA ILE A 98 4.86 4.31 10.40
C ILE A 98 3.98 4.04 11.63
N LEU A 99 3.90 2.79 12.11
CA LEU A 99 3.10 2.43 13.27
C LEU A 99 3.57 3.14 14.54
N ASP A 100 4.88 3.22 14.76
CA ASP A 100 5.49 3.97 15.87
C ASP A 100 5.12 5.46 15.80
N ALA A 101 5.22 6.07 14.62
CA ALA A 101 4.86 7.47 14.39
C ALA A 101 3.37 7.72 14.60
N MET A 102 2.50 6.85 14.07
CA MET A 102 1.05 6.93 14.26
C MET A 102 0.67 6.88 15.75
N LYS A 103 1.28 5.96 16.50
CA LYS A 103 1.08 5.86 17.95
C LYS A 103 1.52 7.13 18.67
N THR A 104 2.68 7.68 18.32
CA THR A 104 3.22 8.91 18.93
C THR A 104 2.37 10.13 18.62
N CYS A 105 1.87 10.25 17.40
CA CYS A 105 1.09 11.40 16.91
C CYS A 105 -0.43 11.25 17.16
N GLY A 106 -0.90 10.13 17.72
CA GLY A 106 -2.32 9.91 17.98
C GLY A 106 -3.16 9.65 16.73
N VAL A 107 -2.53 9.25 15.60
CA VAL A 107 -3.21 8.91 14.35
C VAL A 107 -3.60 7.44 14.38
N SER A 108 -4.87 7.12 14.21
CA SER A 108 -5.36 5.74 14.37
C SER A 108 -5.66 5.03 13.03
N ARG A 109 -6.11 5.74 11.98
CA ARG A 109 -6.57 5.11 10.73
C ARG A 109 -5.41 4.78 9.81
N LEU A 110 -5.23 3.49 9.51
CA LEU A 110 -4.25 2.96 8.55
C LEU A 110 -4.92 2.13 7.46
N ILE A 111 -4.63 2.46 6.20
CA ILE A 111 -5.00 1.60 5.06
C ILE A 111 -3.71 1.22 4.34
N CYS A 112 -3.41 -0.07 4.33
CA CYS A 112 -2.16 -0.58 3.78
C CYS A 112 -2.40 -1.47 2.57
N LEU A 113 -1.66 -1.20 1.49
CA LEU A 113 -1.63 -2.05 0.31
C LEU A 113 -0.66 -3.22 0.53
N SER A 114 -1.18 -4.42 0.44
CA SER A 114 -0.44 -5.67 0.45
C SER A 114 -0.57 -6.39 -0.90
N ALA A 115 -0.60 -7.71 -0.88
CA ALA A 115 -0.80 -8.54 -2.06
C ALA A 115 -1.63 -9.78 -1.71
N TRP A 116 -2.36 -10.32 -2.68
CA TRP A 116 -2.98 -11.62 -2.52
C TRP A 116 -1.92 -12.73 -2.51
N GLY A 117 -2.20 -13.82 -1.80
CA GLY A 117 -1.27 -14.94 -1.64
C GLY A 117 -0.36 -14.83 -0.41
N ILE A 118 -0.69 -13.96 0.52
CA ILE A 118 0.01 -13.75 1.79
C ILE A 118 -0.84 -14.33 2.92
N ASP A 119 -0.18 -14.84 3.97
CA ASP A 119 -0.77 -15.37 5.19
C ASP A 119 -1.89 -16.39 4.91
N ASP A 120 -3.11 -16.16 5.37
CA ASP A 120 -4.29 -17.03 5.21
C ASP A 120 -4.72 -17.22 3.74
N SER A 121 -4.34 -16.33 2.85
CA SER A 121 -4.61 -16.47 1.41
C SER A 121 -3.62 -17.39 0.68
N LYS A 122 -2.50 -17.80 1.29
CA LYS A 122 -1.48 -18.69 0.68
C LYS A 122 -2.05 -20.03 0.19
N GLY A 123 -2.96 -20.61 0.97
CA GLY A 123 -3.59 -21.90 0.64
C GLY A 123 -4.49 -21.85 -0.60
N ARG A 124 -4.95 -20.66 -0.99
CA ARG A 124 -5.86 -20.42 -2.13
C ARG A 124 -5.13 -20.06 -3.43
N VAL A 125 -3.79 -19.93 -3.38
CA VAL A 125 -2.95 -19.69 -4.55
C VAL A 125 -2.81 -20.99 -5.35
N PRO A 126 -2.94 -20.97 -6.70
CA PRO A 126 -2.72 -22.13 -7.53
C PRO A 126 -1.38 -22.82 -7.24
N VAL A 127 -1.38 -24.16 -7.18
CA VAL A 127 -0.23 -24.97 -6.75
C VAL A 127 1.06 -24.62 -7.50
N ILE A 128 0.97 -24.40 -8.81
CA ILE A 128 2.13 -24.03 -9.63
C ILE A 128 2.72 -22.68 -9.23
N PHE A 129 1.87 -21.71 -8.91
CA PHE A 129 2.28 -20.38 -8.46
C PHE A 129 2.97 -20.47 -7.11
N ARG A 130 2.36 -21.21 -6.17
CA ARG A 130 2.84 -21.39 -4.80
C ARG A 130 4.16 -22.15 -4.73
N ASN A 131 4.31 -23.22 -5.52
CA ASN A 131 5.46 -24.15 -5.38
C ASN A 131 6.61 -23.82 -6.35
N VAL A 132 6.38 -23.05 -7.41
CA VAL A 132 7.40 -22.76 -8.44
C VAL A 132 7.67 -21.26 -8.53
N ILE A 133 6.63 -20.45 -8.80
CA ILE A 133 6.83 -19.03 -9.12
C ILE A 133 7.23 -18.23 -7.87
N PHE A 134 6.51 -18.41 -6.75
CA PHE A 134 6.83 -17.71 -5.50
C PHE A 134 8.24 -17.98 -4.99
N PRO A 135 8.67 -19.24 -4.81
CA PRO A 135 10.01 -19.53 -4.27
C PRO A 135 11.14 -19.02 -5.15
N LEU A 136 10.96 -19.05 -6.46
CA LEU A 136 12.01 -18.68 -7.41
C LEU A 136 12.10 -17.17 -7.65
N LEU A 137 10.95 -16.46 -7.68
CA LEU A 137 10.91 -15.08 -8.15
C LEU A 137 10.48 -14.05 -7.10
N MET A 138 9.66 -14.43 -6.12
CA MET A 138 8.97 -13.49 -5.25
C MET A 138 9.14 -13.75 -3.75
N LYS A 139 9.95 -14.73 -3.35
CA LYS A 139 10.06 -15.18 -1.96
C LYS A 139 10.32 -14.04 -0.99
N GLU A 140 11.38 -13.28 -1.20
CA GLU A 140 11.80 -12.20 -0.29
C GLU A 140 10.75 -11.09 -0.18
N GLU A 141 10.08 -10.77 -1.30
CA GLU A 141 9.04 -9.73 -1.34
C GLU A 141 7.79 -10.17 -0.56
N TYR A 142 7.40 -11.44 -0.71
CA TYR A 142 6.25 -12.00 0.00
C TYR A 142 6.53 -12.16 1.48
N GLU A 143 7.73 -12.59 1.87
CA GLU A 143 8.16 -12.66 3.27
C GLU A 143 8.15 -11.26 3.94
N ASP A 144 8.65 -10.24 3.25
CA ASP A 144 8.64 -8.86 3.74
C ASP A 144 7.21 -8.31 3.87
N LYS A 145 6.33 -8.62 2.91
CA LYS A 145 4.91 -8.25 2.97
C LYS A 145 4.16 -9.01 4.08
N GLU A 146 4.46 -10.26 4.30
CA GLU A 146 3.87 -11.05 5.38
C GLU A 146 4.25 -10.47 6.76
N ALA A 147 5.54 -10.19 6.95
CA ALA A 147 6.02 -9.53 8.17
C ALA A 147 5.39 -8.13 8.34
N GLN A 148 5.17 -7.39 7.24
CA GLN A 148 4.42 -6.13 7.25
C GLN A 148 3.00 -6.31 7.79
N GLU A 149 2.25 -7.28 7.25
CA GLU A 149 0.87 -7.54 7.68
C GLU A 149 0.79 -7.96 9.14
N GLN A 150 1.71 -8.82 9.60
CA GLN A 150 1.77 -9.25 11.00
C GLN A 150 1.98 -8.06 11.95
N LEU A 151 2.86 -7.11 11.62
CA LEU A 151 3.03 -5.90 12.40
C LEU A 151 1.74 -5.06 12.47
N ILE A 152 1.02 -4.93 11.36
CA ILE A 152 -0.24 -4.17 11.29
C ILE A 152 -1.32 -4.86 12.13
N VAL A 153 -1.49 -6.17 11.97
CA VAL A 153 -2.50 -6.96 12.72
C VAL A 153 -2.26 -6.92 14.22
N GLN A 154 -0.99 -6.92 14.65
CA GLN A 154 -0.61 -6.81 16.07
C GLN A 154 -0.71 -5.38 16.62
N SER A 155 -0.91 -4.38 15.76
CA SER A 155 -1.08 -3.00 16.21
C SER A 155 -2.49 -2.77 16.76
N ASN A 156 -2.62 -1.85 17.71
CA ASN A 156 -3.92 -1.42 18.23
C ASN A 156 -4.56 -0.30 17.39
N LEU A 157 -4.15 -0.18 16.10
CA LEU A 157 -4.65 0.84 15.19
C LEU A 157 -5.95 0.39 14.52
N ASP A 158 -6.70 1.33 14.00
CA ASP A 158 -7.85 1.10 13.13
C ASP A 158 -7.34 0.84 11.69
N TRP A 159 -7.02 -0.40 11.39
CA TRP A 159 -6.39 -0.78 10.14
C TRP A 159 -7.34 -1.48 9.15
N THR A 160 -7.03 -1.35 7.86
CA THR A 160 -7.54 -2.18 6.77
C THR A 160 -6.37 -2.55 5.86
N ILE A 161 -6.19 -3.83 5.56
CA ILE A 161 -5.18 -4.33 4.62
C ILE A 161 -5.87 -4.67 3.30
N VAL A 162 -5.42 -4.06 2.20
CA VAL A 162 -5.94 -4.29 0.86
C VAL A 162 -5.03 -5.25 0.11
N ARG A 163 -5.55 -6.41 -0.27
CA ARG A 163 -4.85 -7.49 -0.99
C ARG A 163 -5.39 -7.62 -2.42
N PRO A 164 -4.87 -6.87 -3.37
CA PRO A 164 -5.31 -6.93 -4.76
C PRO A 164 -4.82 -8.20 -5.46
N ALA A 165 -5.55 -8.63 -6.49
CA ALA A 165 -5.07 -9.52 -7.53
C ALA A 165 -3.92 -8.87 -8.34
N ARG A 166 -3.48 -9.49 -9.43
CA ARG A 166 -2.43 -8.96 -10.31
C ARG A 166 -2.74 -7.53 -10.75
N LEU A 167 -1.83 -6.61 -10.47
CA LEU A 167 -2.00 -5.19 -10.78
C LEU A 167 -1.79 -4.87 -12.27
N THR A 168 -2.68 -4.05 -12.83
CA THR A 168 -2.61 -3.53 -14.20
C THR A 168 -2.62 -2.00 -14.22
N ASN A 169 -2.38 -1.38 -15.37
CA ASN A 169 -2.42 0.07 -15.56
C ASN A 169 -3.71 0.53 -16.27
N GLY A 170 -4.79 -0.22 -16.15
CA GLY A 170 -6.10 0.18 -16.68
C GLY A 170 -6.68 1.42 -15.99
N PRO A 171 -7.74 2.02 -16.57
CA PRO A 171 -8.43 3.17 -15.99
C PRO A 171 -9.14 2.80 -14.68
N ARG A 172 -9.61 3.81 -13.96
CA ARG A 172 -10.56 3.65 -12.86
C ARG A 172 -11.94 3.30 -13.44
N THR A 173 -12.48 2.16 -13.04
CA THR A 173 -13.82 1.70 -13.44
C THR A 173 -14.85 1.87 -12.34
N GLY A 174 -14.43 1.81 -11.08
CA GLY A 174 -15.29 1.77 -9.91
C GLY A 174 -16.11 0.49 -9.78
N ASN A 175 -15.95 -0.44 -10.72
CA ASN A 175 -16.69 -1.71 -10.78
C ASN A 175 -15.74 -2.89 -10.55
N TYR A 176 -15.63 -3.31 -9.32
CA TYR A 176 -14.77 -4.40 -8.86
C TYR A 176 -15.40 -5.15 -7.69
N ARG A 177 -14.97 -6.38 -7.48
CA ARG A 177 -15.38 -7.21 -6.35
C ARG A 177 -14.43 -6.98 -5.19
N MET A 178 -14.99 -6.82 -3.98
CA MET A 178 -14.24 -6.75 -2.74
C MET A 178 -14.91 -7.63 -1.66
N LYS A 179 -14.12 -8.49 -1.02
CA LYS A 179 -14.57 -9.39 0.06
C LYS A 179 -13.38 -9.71 0.97
N SER A 180 -13.64 -10.25 2.16
CA SER A 180 -12.58 -10.81 3.02
C SER A 180 -11.96 -12.07 2.44
N SER A 181 -12.66 -12.76 1.54
CA SER A 181 -12.15 -13.93 0.81
C SER A 181 -12.76 -13.95 -0.58
N LEU A 182 -11.90 -13.88 -1.60
CA LEU A 182 -12.25 -14.00 -3.02
C LEU A 182 -11.58 -15.25 -3.61
N GLU A 183 -12.26 -15.88 -4.55
CA GLU A 183 -11.61 -16.87 -5.41
C GLU A 183 -10.87 -16.15 -6.52
N PHE A 184 -9.56 -16.37 -6.59
CA PHE A 184 -8.72 -15.83 -7.63
C PHE A 184 -8.26 -16.93 -8.60
N SER A 185 -8.19 -16.59 -9.85
CA SER A 185 -7.55 -17.37 -10.92
C SER A 185 -6.25 -16.71 -11.35
N LEU A 186 -5.46 -17.39 -12.18
CA LEU A 186 -4.26 -16.80 -12.80
C LEU A 186 -4.58 -15.57 -13.68
N ARG A 187 -5.83 -15.41 -14.10
CA ARG A 187 -6.29 -14.28 -14.91
C ARG A 187 -6.84 -13.12 -14.07
N SER A 188 -7.08 -13.36 -12.78
CA SER A 188 -7.60 -12.32 -11.89
C SER A 188 -6.66 -11.11 -11.85
N SER A 189 -7.23 -9.94 -12.07
CA SER A 189 -6.46 -8.69 -12.13
C SER A 189 -7.32 -7.52 -11.67
N ILE A 190 -6.65 -6.41 -11.39
CA ILE A 190 -7.28 -5.14 -11.00
C ILE A 190 -6.39 -3.98 -11.46
N SER A 191 -6.98 -2.86 -11.86
CA SER A 191 -6.21 -1.66 -12.16
C SER A 191 -5.70 -0.99 -10.88
N ARG A 192 -4.52 -0.38 -10.97
CA ARG A 192 -4.01 0.44 -9.86
C ARG A 192 -4.92 1.61 -9.51
N ALA A 193 -5.64 2.11 -10.51
CA ALA A 193 -6.61 3.16 -10.34
C ALA A 193 -7.83 2.69 -9.52
N ASP A 194 -8.31 1.45 -9.72
CA ASP A 194 -9.38 0.88 -8.90
C ASP A 194 -8.90 0.45 -7.51
N VAL A 195 -7.64 0.04 -7.38
CA VAL A 195 -7.03 -0.16 -6.05
C VAL A 195 -6.99 1.15 -5.25
N ALA A 196 -6.60 2.25 -5.89
CA ALA A 196 -6.60 3.57 -5.26
C ALA A 196 -8.02 3.99 -4.85
N ASP A 197 -9.00 3.82 -5.72
CA ASP A 197 -10.41 4.08 -5.42
C ASP A 197 -10.90 3.26 -4.21
N CYS A 198 -10.59 1.98 -4.19
CA CYS A 198 -10.94 1.12 -3.07
C CYS A 198 -10.29 1.58 -1.76
N MET A 199 -8.99 1.90 -1.78
CA MET A 199 -8.27 2.37 -0.59
C MET A 199 -8.85 3.69 -0.05
N LEU A 200 -9.22 4.62 -0.91
CA LEU A 200 -9.85 5.89 -0.52
C LEU A 200 -11.24 5.67 0.09
N LYS A 201 -12.04 4.77 -0.47
CA LYS A 201 -13.34 4.41 0.13
C LYS A 201 -13.20 3.88 1.55
N GLN A 202 -12.12 3.15 1.86
CA GLN A 202 -11.87 2.63 3.21
C GLN A 202 -11.57 3.73 4.24
N LEU A 203 -11.33 4.98 3.84
CA LEU A 203 -11.17 6.08 4.81
C LEU A 203 -12.44 6.31 5.64
N THR A 204 -13.60 6.12 5.03
CA THR A 204 -14.92 6.33 5.66
C THR A 204 -15.72 5.05 5.84
N ASP A 205 -15.54 4.07 4.96
CA ASP A 205 -16.20 2.75 5.08
C ASP A 205 -15.46 1.88 6.12
N ARG A 206 -16.17 1.48 7.15
CA ARG A 206 -15.65 0.67 8.28
C ARG A 206 -15.96 -0.83 8.14
N THR A 207 -16.55 -1.27 7.04
CA THR A 207 -16.94 -2.68 6.81
C THR A 207 -15.74 -3.63 6.92
N PHE A 208 -14.56 -3.16 6.51
CA PHE A 208 -13.30 -3.91 6.56
C PHE A 208 -12.33 -3.39 7.63
N GLN A 209 -12.83 -2.78 8.69
CA GLN A 209 -12.04 -2.42 9.86
C GLN A 209 -11.51 -3.68 10.53
N HIS A 210 -10.19 -3.70 10.84
CA HIS A 210 -9.45 -4.87 11.36
C HIS A 210 -9.59 -6.13 10.49
N LYS A 211 -9.66 -5.95 9.16
CA LYS A 211 -9.78 -7.06 8.20
C LYS A 211 -8.85 -6.87 7.00
N CYS A 212 -8.50 -8.01 6.41
CA CYS A 212 -7.94 -8.05 5.07
C CYS A 212 -9.08 -8.00 4.05
N LEU A 213 -8.92 -7.14 3.05
CA LEU A 213 -9.85 -6.91 1.95
C LEU A 213 -9.20 -7.40 0.66
N GLU A 214 -9.74 -8.44 0.07
CA GLU A 214 -9.30 -8.95 -1.24
C GLU A 214 -10.06 -8.25 -2.37
N LEU A 215 -9.35 -7.94 -3.47
CA LEU A 215 -9.81 -7.04 -4.52
C LEU A 215 -9.48 -7.56 -5.92
N SER A 216 -10.49 -7.69 -6.79
CA SER A 216 -10.36 -8.14 -8.20
C SER A 216 -11.55 -7.71 -9.05
N TYR A 217 -11.37 -7.75 -10.35
CA TYR A 217 -12.49 -7.78 -11.30
C TYR A 217 -13.23 -9.10 -11.28
#